data_609114b538784645e468f335985f684a
#
_entry.id   609114b538784645e468f335985f684a
#
_cell.length_a   1.000
_cell.length_b   1.000
_cell.length_c   1.000
_cell.angle_alpha   90.00
_cell.angle_beta   90.00
_cell.angle_gamma   90.00
#
_symmetry.space_group_name_H-M   'P 1'
#
loop_
_entity.id
_entity.type
_entity.pdbx_description
1 polymer ?
#
loop_
_entity_poly.entity_id
_entity_poly.type
_entity_poly.pdbx_seq_one_letter_code
_entity_poly.pdbx_strand_id
1 'polypeptide(L)'
;DYLRNKSPKAIIEWALFIAKRPIVTTNFKPFSASLLHAISNIKTDIKTIWCDTGYNTRNTYLHAEELINKLSLNIFIYIPKQTAGYRDSVLGIPEVDTLEHDIFTDQVKLEPFKRALKEHNPDVWFTNLRKGQTAHRDNLDIVTKDKNGIIKVCPFYYWSEAELENYLVEHKLPNEHKYFDPTKVLANRECGLHV
;
A
#
# COMPACT_ATOMS: atom_id res chain seq x y z
N ASP A 1 -5.13 -21.16 -9.38
CA ASP A 1 -3.89 -21.96 -9.46
C ASP A 1 -2.94 -21.57 -10.60
N TYR A 2 -3.45 -21.05 -11.72
CA TYR A 2 -2.61 -20.67 -12.87
C TYR A 2 -1.55 -19.60 -12.53
N LEU A 3 -1.88 -18.59 -11.72
CA LEU A 3 -0.97 -17.49 -11.39
C LEU A 3 0.08 -17.84 -10.32
N ARG A 4 -0.12 -18.88 -9.52
CA ARG A 4 0.79 -19.25 -8.42
C ARG A 4 2.21 -19.58 -8.89
N ASN A 5 2.35 -20.10 -10.11
CA ASN A 5 3.64 -20.45 -10.70
C ASN A 5 4.18 -19.39 -11.68
N LYS A 6 3.57 -18.21 -11.70
CA LYS A 6 4.00 -17.12 -12.59
C LYS A 6 4.90 -16.13 -11.86
N SER A 7 5.79 -15.49 -12.62
CA SER A 7 6.60 -14.39 -12.11
C SER A 7 5.73 -13.17 -11.76
N PRO A 8 6.16 -12.30 -10.83
CA PRO A 8 5.46 -11.04 -10.55
C PRO A 8 5.19 -10.22 -11.82
N LYS A 9 6.14 -10.18 -12.76
CA LYS A 9 5.97 -9.53 -14.05
C LYS A 9 4.78 -10.10 -14.83
N ALA A 10 4.70 -11.43 -14.98
CA ALA A 10 3.61 -12.06 -15.71
C ALA A 10 2.24 -11.86 -15.03
N ILE A 11 2.20 -11.81 -13.69
CA ILE A 11 1.00 -11.51 -12.92
C ILE A 11 0.54 -10.07 -13.17
N ILE A 12 1.48 -9.11 -13.18
CA ILE A 12 1.19 -7.70 -13.45
C ILE A 12 0.68 -7.54 -14.88
N GLU A 13 1.35 -8.13 -15.87
CA GLU A 13 0.94 -8.08 -17.28
C GLU A 13 -0.47 -8.64 -17.48
N TRP A 14 -0.77 -9.79 -16.87
CA TRP A 14 -2.11 -10.39 -16.90
C TRP A 14 -3.17 -9.44 -16.30
N ALA A 15 -2.89 -8.87 -15.14
CA ALA A 15 -3.83 -7.98 -14.47
C ALA A 15 -4.05 -6.67 -15.25
N LEU A 16 -3.00 -6.11 -15.85
CA LEU A 16 -3.10 -4.93 -16.71
C LEU A 16 -3.87 -5.20 -18.00
N PHE A 17 -3.77 -6.42 -18.54
CA PHE A 17 -4.53 -6.82 -19.74
C PHE A 17 -6.05 -6.78 -19.51
N ILE A 18 -6.52 -7.15 -18.30
CA ILE A 18 -7.95 -7.13 -17.96
C ILE A 18 -8.43 -5.79 -17.41
N ALA A 19 -7.49 -4.92 -16.99
CA ALA A 19 -7.80 -3.65 -16.32
C ALA A 19 -8.19 -2.55 -17.31
N LYS A 20 -9.20 -1.76 -16.92
CA LYS A 20 -9.54 -0.49 -17.59
C LYS A 20 -9.04 0.71 -16.80
N ARG A 21 -9.07 0.64 -15.48
CA ARG A 21 -8.69 1.70 -14.55
C ARG A 21 -7.83 1.14 -13.41
N PRO A 22 -6.61 0.63 -13.73
CA PRO A 22 -5.72 0.09 -12.73
C PRO A 22 -5.15 1.19 -11.83
N ILE A 23 -4.99 0.88 -10.54
CA ILE A 23 -4.24 1.68 -9.58
C ILE A 23 -3.23 0.80 -8.85
N VAL A 24 -2.20 1.42 -8.31
CA VAL A 24 -1.33 0.82 -7.28
C VAL A 24 -1.37 1.68 -6.03
N THR A 25 -1.36 1.06 -4.85
CA THR A 25 -1.28 1.79 -3.59
C THR A 25 0.05 1.56 -2.88
N THR A 26 0.53 2.59 -2.21
CA THR A 26 1.73 2.51 -1.40
C THR A 26 1.55 3.29 -0.08
N ASN A 27 2.31 2.92 0.93
CA ASN A 27 2.54 3.68 2.15
C ASN A 27 4.04 3.81 2.43
N PHE A 28 4.87 3.51 1.43
CA PHE A 28 6.33 3.56 1.49
C PHE A 28 6.95 2.79 2.67
N LYS A 29 6.27 1.74 3.15
CA LYS A 29 6.81 0.79 4.14
C LYS A 29 7.92 -0.06 3.54
N PRO A 30 8.68 -0.82 4.36
CA PRO A 30 9.69 -1.77 3.87
C PRO A 30 9.16 -2.63 2.71
N PHE A 31 10.01 -2.82 1.71
CA PHE A 31 9.75 -3.58 0.47
C PHE A 31 8.68 -2.99 -0.47
N SER A 32 8.15 -1.78 -0.20
CA SER A 32 7.19 -1.16 -1.13
C SER A 32 7.81 -0.86 -2.51
N ALA A 33 9.10 -0.59 -2.55
CA ALA A 33 9.84 -0.32 -3.77
C ALA A 33 9.78 -1.47 -4.78
N SER A 34 9.68 -2.73 -4.34
CA SER A 34 9.59 -3.90 -5.23
C SER A 34 8.35 -3.83 -6.13
N LEU A 35 7.17 -3.59 -5.55
CA LEU A 35 5.93 -3.49 -6.30
C LEU A 35 5.93 -2.24 -7.19
N LEU A 36 6.32 -1.09 -6.65
CA LEU A 36 6.34 0.16 -7.39
C LEU A 36 7.25 0.07 -8.62
N HIS A 37 8.46 -0.46 -8.47
CA HIS A 37 9.39 -0.69 -9.56
C HIS A 37 8.85 -1.68 -10.59
N ALA A 38 8.38 -2.86 -10.13
CA ALA A 38 7.91 -3.89 -11.04
C ALA A 38 6.74 -3.41 -11.91
N ILE A 39 5.83 -2.61 -11.36
CA ILE A 39 4.65 -2.16 -12.09
C ILE A 39 4.95 -0.91 -12.94
N SER A 40 5.75 0.04 -12.46
CA SER A 40 6.10 1.25 -13.22
C SER A 40 6.93 0.94 -14.46
N ASN A 41 7.74 -0.13 -14.46
CA ASN A 41 8.47 -0.59 -15.63
C ASN A 41 7.56 -1.16 -16.74
N ILE A 42 6.33 -1.59 -16.40
CA ILE A 42 5.38 -2.15 -17.38
C ILE A 42 4.37 -1.08 -17.80
N LYS A 43 3.90 -0.28 -16.83
CA LYS A 43 2.94 0.79 -17.03
C LYS A 43 3.43 2.06 -16.32
N THR A 44 4.18 2.87 -17.04
CA THR A 44 4.85 4.06 -16.51
C THR A 44 3.89 5.14 -16.00
N ASP A 45 2.68 5.20 -16.55
CA ASP A 45 1.63 6.16 -16.20
C ASP A 45 0.62 5.63 -15.18
N ILE A 46 0.90 4.47 -14.55
CA ILE A 46 -0.02 3.91 -13.56
C ILE A 46 -0.25 4.89 -12.41
N LYS A 47 -1.50 5.10 -12.04
CA LYS A 47 -1.86 5.96 -10.91
C LYS A 47 -1.41 5.30 -9.61
N THR A 48 -0.49 5.96 -8.93
CA THR A 48 0.05 5.53 -7.64
C THR A 48 -0.64 6.32 -6.53
N ILE A 49 -1.38 5.66 -5.66
CA ILE A 49 -2.14 6.28 -4.57
C ILE A 49 -1.34 6.15 -3.27
N TRP A 50 -1.11 7.28 -2.61
CA TRP A 50 -0.56 7.35 -1.27
C TRP A 50 -1.52 8.07 -0.33
N CYS A 51 -2.02 7.35 0.68
CA CYS A 51 -2.72 7.95 1.80
C CYS A 51 -1.69 8.34 2.86
N ASP A 52 -1.29 9.60 2.87
CA ASP A 52 -0.39 10.14 3.88
C ASP A 52 -1.21 10.50 5.12
N THR A 53 -0.99 9.77 6.21
CA THR A 53 -1.69 9.97 7.48
C THR A 53 -1.30 11.27 8.19
N GLY A 54 -0.18 11.89 7.80
CA GLY A 54 0.44 13.02 8.49
C GLY A 54 1.31 12.63 9.69
N TYR A 55 1.47 11.31 9.95
CA TYR A 55 2.24 10.75 11.07
C TYR A 55 3.44 9.90 10.62
N ASN A 56 3.76 9.95 9.33
CA ASN A 56 4.95 9.27 8.82
C ASN A 56 6.22 9.85 9.44
N THR A 57 7.25 9.01 9.61
CA THR A 57 8.56 9.46 10.07
C THR A 57 9.23 10.33 9.01
N ARG A 58 10.20 11.17 9.43
CA ARG A 58 11.04 11.90 8.48
C ARG A 58 11.70 10.98 7.44
N ASN A 59 12.16 9.80 7.88
CA ASN A 59 12.80 8.84 6.97
C ASN A 59 11.81 8.28 5.94
N THR A 60 10.56 8.01 6.33
CA THR A 60 9.52 7.58 5.39
C THR A 60 9.26 8.64 4.32
N TYR A 61 9.20 9.93 4.68
CA TYR A 61 9.02 11.01 3.71
C TYR A 61 10.22 11.13 2.76
N LEU A 62 11.46 11.05 3.26
CA LEU A 62 12.65 11.09 2.42
C LEU A 62 12.73 9.90 1.47
N HIS A 63 12.41 8.70 1.96
CA HIS A 63 12.33 7.49 1.16
C HIS A 63 11.23 7.57 0.09
N ALA A 64 10.07 8.12 0.43
CA ALA A 64 9.00 8.35 -0.53
C ALA A 64 9.44 9.28 -1.66
N GLU A 65 10.06 10.42 -1.32
CA GLU A 65 10.57 11.38 -2.30
C GLU A 65 11.63 10.77 -3.22
N GLU A 66 12.56 9.98 -2.66
CA GLU A 66 13.56 9.26 -3.43
C GLU A 66 12.92 8.29 -4.44
N LEU A 67 11.94 7.48 -4.00
CA LEU A 67 11.26 6.51 -4.87
C LEU A 67 10.39 7.20 -5.93
N ILE A 68 9.66 8.26 -5.56
CA ILE A 68 8.84 9.03 -6.50
C ILE A 68 9.71 9.54 -7.65
N ASN A 69 10.84 10.16 -7.31
CA ASN A 69 11.76 10.71 -8.31
C ASN A 69 12.45 9.60 -9.11
N LYS A 70 13.00 8.58 -8.44
CA LYS A 70 13.75 7.48 -9.08
C LYS A 70 12.92 6.68 -10.05
N LEU A 71 11.64 6.43 -9.72
CA LEU A 71 10.73 5.63 -10.52
C LEU A 71 9.79 6.49 -11.38
N SER A 72 9.89 7.82 -11.31
CA SER A 72 9.01 8.77 -12.00
C SER A 72 7.53 8.45 -11.77
N LEU A 73 7.14 8.22 -10.52
CA LEU A 73 5.80 7.75 -10.16
C LEU A 73 4.74 8.81 -10.47
N ASN A 74 3.65 8.38 -11.10
CA ASN A 74 2.43 9.19 -11.24
C ASN A 74 1.64 9.18 -9.92
N ILE A 75 2.10 9.98 -8.94
CA ILE A 75 1.66 9.94 -7.55
C ILE A 75 0.45 10.83 -7.30
N PHE A 76 -0.53 10.30 -6.56
CA PHE A 76 -1.71 11.00 -6.04
C PHE A 76 -1.72 10.85 -4.52
N ILE A 77 -1.55 11.98 -3.82
CA ILE A 77 -1.46 12.01 -2.35
C ILE A 77 -2.82 12.39 -1.77
N TYR A 78 -3.33 11.55 -0.88
CA TYR A 78 -4.57 11.79 -0.14
C TYR A 78 -4.25 11.97 1.34
N ILE A 79 -4.54 13.15 1.85
CA ILE A 79 -4.30 13.52 3.25
C ILE A 79 -5.63 13.58 4.02
N PRO A 80 -5.62 13.42 5.36
CA PRO A 80 -6.77 13.68 6.20
C PRO A 80 -7.31 15.10 6.04
N LYS A 81 -8.61 15.31 6.29
CA LYS A 81 -9.23 16.65 6.26
C LYS A 81 -8.69 17.57 7.33
N GLN A 82 -8.21 17.00 8.44
CA GLN A 82 -7.57 17.74 9.53
C GLN A 82 -6.07 17.42 9.54
N THR A 83 -5.25 18.41 9.79
CA THR A 83 -3.79 18.22 9.94
C THR A 83 -3.47 17.42 11.20
N ALA A 84 -2.32 16.74 11.21
CA ALA A 84 -1.81 16.07 12.42
C ALA A 84 -1.63 17.08 13.57
N GLY A 85 -1.06 18.26 13.30
CA GLY A 85 -0.88 19.30 14.31
C GLY A 85 -2.17 19.76 14.99
N TYR A 86 -3.27 19.92 14.22
CA TYR A 86 -4.58 20.24 14.81
C TYR A 86 -5.07 19.09 15.70
N ARG A 87 -5.02 17.87 15.17
CA ARG A 87 -5.51 16.68 15.88
C ARG A 87 -4.74 16.43 17.17
N ASP A 88 -3.41 16.52 17.13
CA ASP A 88 -2.55 16.30 18.31
C ASP A 88 -2.80 17.34 19.40
N SER A 89 -3.11 18.58 19.02
CA SER A 89 -3.43 19.66 19.96
C SER A 89 -4.79 19.48 20.65
N VAL A 90 -5.75 18.83 19.99
CA VAL A 90 -7.14 18.75 20.47
C VAL A 90 -7.48 17.37 21.05
N LEU A 91 -7.01 16.30 20.42
CA LEU A 91 -7.41 14.92 20.73
C LEU A 91 -6.23 14.02 21.12
N GLY A 92 -5.02 14.31 20.64
CA GLY A 92 -3.88 13.40 20.71
C GLY A 92 -4.06 12.15 19.80
N ILE A 93 -3.11 11.20 19.92
CA ILE A 93 -3.23 9.87 19.33
C ILE A 93 -3.90 8.97 20.38
N PRO A 94 -5.11 8.44 20.13
CA PRO A 94 -5.84 7.64 21.12
C PRO A 94 -5.17 6.29 21.36
N GLU A 95 -5.48 5.69 22.50
CA GLU A 95 -5.06 4.34 22.83
C GLU A 95 -5.66 3.31 21.86
N VAL A 96 -4.87 2.28 21.55
CA VAL A 96 -5.28 1.18 20.66
C VAL A 96 -6.45 0.40 21.28
N ASP A 97 -7.31 -0.14 20.42
CA ASP A 97 -8.49 -0.93 20.80
C ASP A 97 -9.58 -0.14 21.57
N THR A 98 -9.59 1.19 21.36
CA THR A 98 -10.66 2.06 21.81
C THR A 98 -11.52 2.54 20.63
N LEU A 99 -12.74 3.01 20.93
CA LEU A 99 -13.61 3.62 19.92
C LEU A 99 -12.96 4.87 19.30
N GLU A 100 -12.26 5.64 20.11
CA GLU A 100 -11.52 6.84 19.70
C GLU A 100 -10.43 6.48 18.70
N HIS A 101 -9.76 5.32 18.87
CA HIS A 101 -8.75 4.84 17.91
C HIS A 101 -9.38 4.38 16.59
N ASP A 102 -10.57 3.82 16.61
CA ASP A 102 -11.30 3.46 15.39
C ASP A 102 -11.72 4.71 14.60
N ILE A 103 -12.22 5.75 15.31
CA ILE A 103 -12.52 7.06 14.72
C ILE A 103 -11.26 7.70 14.14
N PHE A 104 -10.17 7.69 14.89
CA PHE A 104 -8.87 8.18 14.44
C PHE A 104 -8.41 7.46 13.16
N THR A 105 -8.48 6.13 13.15
CA THR A 105 -8.11 5.30 11.99
C THR A 105 -8.96 5.64 10.76
N ASP A 106 -10.29 5.80 10.94
CA ASP A 106 -11.16 6.24 9.84
C ASP A 106 -10.73 7.61 9.31
N GLN A 107 -10.50 8.57 10.17
CA GLN A 107 -10.14 9.94 9.78
C GLN A 107 -8.79 10.04 9.07
N VAL A 108 -7.77 9.34 9.55
CA VAL A 108 -6.40 9.49 9.02
C VAL A 108 -6.09 8.58 7.84
N LYS A 109 -6.85 7.51 7.66
CA LYS A 109 -6.51 6.49 6.68
C LYS A 109 -7.69 6.01 5.82
N LEU A 110 -8.82 5.61 6.45
CA LEU A 110 -9.90 4.98 5.71
C LEU A 110 -10.70 6.01 4.88
N GLU A 111 -11.00 7.20 5.43
CA GLU A 111 -11.67 8.27 4.69
C GLU A 111 -10.84 8.74 3.50
N PRO A 112 -9.54 9.12 3.64
CA PRO A 112 -8.71 9.47 2.50
C PRO A 112 -8.66 8.39 1.43
N PHE A 113 -8.59 7.13 1.84
CA PHE A 113 -8.58 6.02 0.89
C PHE A 113 -9.93 5.82 0.19
N LYS A 114 -11.05 5.90 0.91
CA LYS A 114 -12.41 5.85 0.31
C LYS A 114 -12.59 6.97 -0.72
N ARG A 115 -12.08 8.18 -0.43
CA ARG A 115 -12.09 9.33 -1.34
C ARG A 115 -11.28 9.04 -2.60
N ALA A 116 -10.07 8.48 -2.46
CA ALA A 116 -9.24 8.06 -3.58
C ALA A 116 -9.96 7.01 -4.47
N LEU A 117 -10.53 5.97 -3.87
CA LEU A 117 -11.28 4.95 -4.61
C LEU A 117 -12.49 5.55 -5.36
N LYS A 118 -13.21 6.48 -4.73
CA LYS A 118 -14.34 7.15 -5.37
C LYS A 118 -13.92 7.99 -6.58
N GLU A 119 -12.81 8.72 -6.45
CA GLU A 119 -12.29 9.60 -7.50
C GLU A 119 -11.73 8.81 -8.69
N HIS A 120 -10.95 7.77 -8.41
CA HIS A 120 -10.30 6.99 -9.46
C HIS A 120 -11.15 5.85 -10.00
N ASN A 121 -12.19 5.42 -9.26
CA ASN A 121 -13.11 4.33 -9.62
C ASN A 121 -12.38 3.12 -10.23
N PRO A 122 -11.39 2.52 -9.52
CA PRO A 122 -10.57 1.45 -10.08
C PRO A 122 -11.34 0.16 -10.27
N ASP A 123 -10.96 -0.61 -11.27
CA ASP A 123 -11.41 -1.99 -11.47
C ASP A 123 -10.33 -3.02 -11.05
N VAL A 124 -9.06 -2.63 -11.09
CA VAL A 124 -7.92 -3.40 -10.60
C VAL A 124 -7.07 -2.56 -9.64
N TRP A 125 -6.74 -3.16 -8.50
CA TRP A 125 -5.94 -2.54 -7.46
C TRP A 125 -4.74 -3.41 -7.10
N PHE A 126 -3.54 -2.94 -7.45
CA PHE A 126 -2.29 -3.58 -7.05
C PHE A 126 -1.89 -3.18 -5.63
N THR A 127 -1.56 -4.17 -4.82
CA THR A 127 -1.15 -3.97 -3.42
C THR A 127 -0.02 -4.92 -3.04
N ASN A 128 0.83 -4.52 -2.08
CA ASN A 128 1.99 -5.29 -1.63
C ASN A 128 1.68 -6.12 -0.37
N LEU A 129 0.54 -6.83 -0.38
CA LEU A 129 0.23 -7.82 0.66
C LEU A 129 1.01 -9.10 0.40
N ARG A 130 1.43 -9.75 1.47
CA ARG A 130 2.16 -11.02 1.41
C ARG A 130 1.61 -12.03 2.41
N LYS A 131 1.71 -13.29 2.06
CA LYS A 131 1.49 -14.41 2.97
C LYS A 131 2.47 -14.31 4.15
N GLY A 132 2.07 -14.74 5.32
CA GLY A 132 2.91 -14.71 6.53
C GLY A 132 2.95 -13.37 7.27
N GLN A 133 2.28 -12.31 6.78
CA GLN A 133 2.27 -11.02 7.47
C GLN A 133 1.26 -10.93 8.61
N THR A 134 0.09 -11.55 8.45
CA THR A 134 -0.97 -11.65 9.47
C THR A 134 -1.82 -12.88 9.17
N ALA A 135 -2.51 -13.43 10.19
CA ALA A 135 -3.42 -14.57 10.03
C ALA A 135 -4.54 -14.29 8.99
N HIS A 136 -5.03 -13.04 8.91
CA HIS A 136 -6.00 -12.64 7.89
C HIS A 136 -5.42 -12.78 6.49
N ARG A 137 -4.15 -12.34 6.29
CA ARG A 137 -3.49 -12.37 4.99
C ARG A 137 -3.14 -13.77 4.53
N ASP A 138 -2.93 -14.70 5.45
CA ASP A 138 -2.65 -16.10 5.11
C ASP A 138 -3.81 -16.79 4.39
N ASN A 139 -5.02 -16.26 4.55
CA ASN A 139 -6.23 -16.74 3.89
C ASN A 139 -6.52 -16.05 2.53
N LEU A 140 -5.65 -15.15 2.09
CA LEU A 140 -5.76 -14.49 0.78
C LEU A 140 -5.03 -15.31 -0.30
N ASP A 141 -5.00 -14.79 -1.52
CA ASP A 141 -4.20 -15.31 -2.63
C ASP A 141 -3.67 -14.13 -3.48
N ILE A 142 -2.95 -14.43 -4.55
CA ILE A 142 -2.44 -13.44 -5.52
C ILE A 142 -3.56 -12.53 -6.02
N VAL A 143 -4.73 -13.08 -6.25
CA VAL A 143 -5.91 -12.36 -6.71
C VAL A 143 -7.07 -12.58 -5.76
N THR A 144 -7.64 -11.49 -5.28
CA THR A 144 -8.88 -11.48 -4.49
C THR A 144 -9.83 -10.43 -5.06
N LYS A 145 -11.08 -10.48 -4.67
CA LYS A 145 -12.10 -9.49 -5.05
C LYS A 145 -12.70 -8.90 -3.79
N ASP A 146 -12.77 -7.57 -3.73
CA ASP A 146 -13.41 -6.91 -2.61
C ASP A 146 -14.94 -6.89 -2.75
N LYS A 147 -15.63 -6.42 -1.71
CA LYS A 147 -17.10 -6.30 -1.69
C LYS A 147 -17.68 -5.35 -2.75
N ASN A 148 -16.86 -4.44 -3.27
CA ASN A 148 -17.25 -3.48 -4.32
C ASN A 148 -16.94 -4.00 -5.72
N GLY A 149 -16.39 -5.20 -5.83
CA GLY A 149 -16.06 -5.82 -7.10
C GLY A 149 -14.67 -5.47 -7.64
N ILE A 150 -13.85 -4.71 -6.91
CA ILE A 150 -12.48 -4.37 -7.31
C ILE A 150 -11.60 -5.62 -7.20
N ILE A 151 -10.88 -5.94 -8.28
CA ILE A 151 -9.93 -7.04 -8.31
C ILE A 151 -8.63 -6.56 -7.65
N LYS A 152 -8.31 -7.12 -6.47
CA LYS A 152 -7.03 -6.88 -5.78
C LYS A 152 -6.00 -7.86 -6.29
N VAL A 153 -4.81 -7.37 -6.65
CA VAL A 153 -3.70 -8.18 -7.17
C VAL A 153 -2.45 -7.95 -6.34
N CYS A 154 -1.88 -9.03 -5.83
CA CYS A 154 -0.67 -9.06 -4.99
C CYS A 154 0.44 -9.84 -5.71
N PRO A 155 1.21 -9.24 -6.63
CA PRO A 155 2.17 -9.97 -7.47
C PRO A 155 3.27 -10.68 -6.69
N PHE A 156 3.62 -10.16 -5.50
CA PHE A 156 4.64 -10.70 -4.61
C PHE A 156 4.05 -11.49 -3.44
N TYR A 157 2.81 -11.96 -3.54
CA TYR A 157 2.10 -12.56 -2.41
C TYR A 157 2.83 -13.72 -1.74
N TYR A 158 3.44 -14.60 -2.52
CA TYR A 158 4.19 -15.77 -2.03
C TYR A 158 5.68 -15.53 -1.79
N TRP A 159 6.17 -14.31 -2.05
CA TRP A 159 7.59 -13.99 -1.88
C TRP A 159 7.94 -13.79 -0.42
N SER A 160 9.04 -14.38 -0.01
CA SER A 160 9.70 -14.16 1.27
C SER A 160 10.36 -12.78 1.33
N GLU A 161 10.72 -12.35 2.54
CA GLU A 161 11.51 -11.11 2.72
C GLU A 161 12.88 -11.20 2.07
N ALA A 162 13.53 -12.39 2.12
CA ALA A 162 14.81 -12.61 1.46
C ALA A 162 14.74 -12.46 -0.06
N GLU A 163 13.69 -12.96 -0.70
CA GLU A 163 13.49 -12.79 -2.14
C GLU A 163 13.25 -11.32 -2.50
N LEU A 164 12.50 -10.59 -1.68
CA LEU A 164 12.29 -9.15 -1.89
C LEU A 164 13.57 -8.35 -1.67
N GLU A 165 14.37 -8.69 -0.65
CA GLU A 165 15.66 -8.04 -0.42
C GLU A 165 16.59 -8.23 -1.61
N ASN A 166 16.70 -9.47 -2.12
CA ASN A 166 17.47 -9.78 -3.32
C ASN A 166 16.98 -8.97 -4.53
N TYR A 167 15.67 -8.84 -4.70
CA TYR A 167 15.09 -8.01 -5.75
C TYR A 167 15.50 -6.53 -5.62
N LEU A 168 15.42 -5.97 -4.40
CA LEU A 168 15.83 -4.58 -4.16
C LEU A 168 17.31 -4.37 -4.45
N VAL A 169 18.17 -5.29 -4.03
CA VAL A 169 19.62 -5.24 -4.30
C VAL A 169 19.90 -5.32 -5.79
N GLU A 170 19.31 -6.30 -6.50
CA GLU A 170 19.49 -6.49 -7.95
C GLU A 170 19.12 -5.23 -8.75
N HIS A 171 18.01 -4.57 -8.36
CA HIS A 171 17.53 -3.37 -9.04
C HIS A 171 18.03 -2.05 -8.43
N LYS A 172 18.95 -2.11 -7.45
CA LYS A 172 19.52 -0.94 -6.76
C LYS A 172 18.44 -0.01 -6.21
N LEU A 173 17.42 -0.60 -5.58
CA LEU A 173 16.30 0.14 -5.00
C LEU A 173 16.54 0.38 -3.51
N PRO A 174 16.18 1.56 -2.99
CA PRO A 174 16.27 1.83 -1.56
C PRO A 174 15.21 1.05 -0.79
N ASN A 175 15.51 0.78 0.49
CA ASN A 175 14.57 0.20 1.45
C ASN A 175 14.64 1.00 2.76
N GLU A 176 13.49 1.31 3.36
CA GLU A 176 13.41 2.02 4.64
C GLU A 176 12.70 1.13 5.67
N HIS A 177 13.45 0.72 6.69
CA HIS A 177 12.96 -0.18 7.73
C HIS A 177 12.31 0.56 8.92
N LYS A 178 12.60 1.86 9.10
CA LYS A 178 12.05 2.68 10.18
C LYS A 178 10.69 3.25 9.81
N TYR A 179 9.71 2.37 9.64
CA TYR A 179 8.35 2.73 9.28
C TYR A 179 7.45 2.75 10.52
N PHE A 180 6.57 3.75 10.61
CA PHE A 180 5.57 3.87 11.65
C PHE A 180 4.17 4.08 11.03
N ASP A 181 3.20 3.33 11.51
CA ASP A 181 1.79 3.48 11.13
C ASP A 181 0.95 3.63 12.43
N PRO A 182 0.44 4.83 12.73
CA PRO A 182 -0.31 5.09 13.97
C PRO A 182 -1.61 4.29 14.06
N THR A 183 -2.10 3.76 12.93
CA THR A 183 -3.31 2.92 12.87
C THR A 183 -3.01 1.45 13.14
N LYS A 184 -1.71 1.09 13.31
CA LYS A 184 -1.23 -0.29 13.48
C LYS A 184 -0.20 -0.38 14.60
N VAL A 185 -0.43 0.24 15.72
CA VAL A 185 0.51 0.26 16.86
C VAL A 185 0.87 -1.15 17.33
N LEU A 186 0.01 -2.14 17.09
CA LEU A 186 0.33 -3.57 17.25
C LEU A 186 0.69 -4.18 15.88
N ALA A 187 1.82 -4.87 15.79
CA ALA A 187 2.41 -5.40 14.55
C ALA A 187 1.46 -6.29 13.72
N ASN A 188 0.52 -6.98 14.37
CA ASN A 188 -0.38 -7.95 13.74
C ASN A 188 -1.80 -7.42 13.47
N ARG A 189 -2.04 -6.10 13.63
CA ARG A 189 -3.37 -5.50 13.39
C ARG A 189 -3.58 -5.16 11.92
N GLU A 190 -4.77 -5.50 11.39
CA GLU A 190 -5.23 -4.99 10.10
C GLU A 190 -5.89 -3.62 10.27
N CYS A 191 -5.57 -2.68 9.37
CA CYS A 191 -6.09 -1.31 9.45
C CYS A 191 -7.44 -1.10 8.74
N GLY A 192 -8.13 -2.18 8.37
CA GLY A 192 -9.43 -2.10 7.70
C GLY A 192 -9.42 -1.76 6.20
N LEU A 193 -8.27 -1.47 5.59
CA LEU A 193 -8.19 -1.22 4.13
C LEU A 193 -8.41 -2.49 3.30
N HIS A 194 -8.08 -3.63 3.86
CA HIS A 194 -8.06 -4.92 3.16
C HIS A 194 -9.08 -5.92 3.70
N VAL A 195 -9.91 -5.51 4.65
CA VAL A 195 -10.96 -6.34 5.29
C VAL A 195 -12.27 -6.16 4.57
#